data_19eda96b9c22d507040070f3388f33e0
#
_entry.id   19eda96b9c22d507040070f3388f33e0
#
_cell.length_a   1.000
_cell.length_b   1.000
_cell.length_c   1.000
_cell.angle_alpha   90.00
_cell.angle_beta   90.00
_cell.angle_gamma   90.00
#
_symmetry.space_group_name_H-M   'P 1'
#
loop_
_entity.id
_entity.type
_entity.pdbx_description
1 polymer ?
#
loop_
_entity_poly.entity_id
_entity_poly.type
_entity_poly.pdbx_seq_one_letter_code
_entity_poly.pdbx_strand_id
1 'polypeptide(L)'
;MDLELRHLRIVREVADAGSVTKAATRLGLAQPSLTAQLKRIERSLGGPLFERDRNGARPTPLGEMVLARARVLLPAVRELQEDAVRFANTSEQIPGYRLGATNGSILGGLVERLTADNPGSPVTTRTSWSARELTTMVTAGLLDFALVGTCGDSPPPPSDTMSWSVVATDPVFVLLAENHPLAGENELELSQLADEQWAAVPGEGCFSDCFVVACARAGFVPKSIYESDVATCLHLVGVGNSVLLCQATFQLTAGLVMMPLAGAPLRWRHLLGWHYDSIAARVAPSVAAHARAAHANAVSRSRRYADWLINNPHFGTVP
;
A
#
# COMPACT_ATOMS: atom_id res chain seq x y z
N MET A 1 -29.00 -13.42 22.97
CA MET A 1 -27.91 -12.56 23.54
C MET A 1 -27.17 -12.04 22.37
N ASP A 2 -27.03 -10.74 22.24
CA ASP A 2 -26.28 -10.16 21.13
C ASP A 2 -24.78 -10.39 21.33
N LEU A 3 -24.06 -10.57 20.23
CA LEU A 3 -22.62 -10.74 20.23
C LEU A 3 -21.94 -9.39 20.53
N GLU A 4 -21.06 -9.37 21.55
CA GLU A 4 -20.34 -8.17 21.97
C GLU A 4 -18.83 -8.36 21.78
N LEU A 5 -18.08 -7.28 21.71
CA LEU A 5 -16.61 -7.32 21.55
C LEU A 5 -15.90 -8.09 22.68
N ARG A 6 -16.44 -8.01 23.91
CA ARG A 6 -15.90 -8.80 25.02
C ARG A 6 -15.99 -10.31 24.76
N HIS A 7 -17.03 -10.75 24.05
CA HIS A 7 -17.20 -12.16 23.66
C HIS A 7 -16.13 -12.59 22.65
N LEU A 8 -15.81 -11.75 21.67
CA LEU A 8 -14.73 -12.01 20.72
C LEU A 8 -13.36 -12.04 21.39
N ARG A 9 -13.12 -11.18 22.41
CA ARG A 9 -11.89 -11.22 23.22
C ARG A 9 -11.76 -12.55 23.98
N ILE A 10 -12.84 -13.03 24.56
CA ILE A 10 -12.87 -14.33 25.23
C ILE A 10 -12.54 -15.46 24.26
N VAL A 11 -13.19 -15.51 23.13
CA VAL A 11 -12.96 -16.56 22.10
C VAL A 11 -11.49 -16.54 21.66
N ARG A 12 -10.93 -15.37 21.37
CA ARG A 12 -9.52 -15.23 21.00
C ARG A 12 -8.59 -15.71 22.11
N GLU A 13 -8.81 -15.30 23.37
CA GLU A 13 -7.97 -15.70 24.49
C GLU A 13 -7.98 -17.20 24.75
N VAL A 14 -9.12 -17.85 24.56
CA VAL A 14 -9.22 -19.33 24.68
C VAL A 14 -8.42 -20.01 23.56
N ALA A 15 -8.48 -19.50 22.35
CA ALA A 15 -7.70 -20.02 21.22
C ALA A 15 -6.18 -19.84 21.45
N ASP A 16 -5.76 -18.61 21.82
CA ASP A 16 -4.35 -18.26 22.06
C ASP A 16 -3.73 -19.02 23.25
N ALA A 17 -4.53 -19.31 24.28
CA ALA A 17 -4.10 -20.10 25.42
C ALA A 17 -4.13 -21.62 25.17
N GLY A 18 -4.87 -22.09 24.16
CA GLY A 18 -5.11 -23.49 23.86
C GLY A 18 -5.83 -24.24 24.99
N SER A 19 -6.37 -23.54 26.01
CA SER A 19 -7.00 -24.12 27.20
C SER A 19 -7.91 -23.10 27.89
N VAL A 20 -9.13 -23.51 28.21
CA VAL A 20 -10.08 -22.66 28.94
C VAL A 20 -9.56 -22.29 30.33
N THR A 21 -8.84 -23.21 31.00
CA THR A 21 -8.25 -22.94 32.32
C THR A 21 -7.14 -21.90 32.25
N LYS A 22 -6.24 -22.01 31.27
CA LYS A 22 -5.17 -21.02 31.07
C LYS A 22 -5.74 -19.66 30.68
N ALA A 23 -6.74 -19.64 29.79
CA ALA A 23 -7.44 -18.42 29.38
C ALA A 23 -8.13 -17.75 30.57
N ALA A 24 -8.78 -18.51 31.44
CA ALA A 24 -9.40 -17.98 32.66
C ALA A 24 -8.39 -17.24 33.54
N THR A 25 -7.22 -17.86 33.78
CA THR A 25 -6.13 -17.24 34.55
C THR A 25 -5.66 -15.94 33.92
N ARG A 26 -5.45 -15.90 32.59
CA ARG A 26 -5.00 -14.69 31.87
C ARG A 26 -6.05 -13.57 31.87
N LEU A 27 -7.34 -13.95 31.85
CA LEU A 27 -8.45 -13.00 31.90
C LEU A 27 -8.82 -12.58 33.34
N GLY A 28 -8.17 -13.13 34.37
CA GLY A 28 -8.49 -12.85 35.77
C GLY A 28 -9.88 -13.36 36.17
N LEU A 29 -10.37 -14.43 35.52
CA LEU A 29 -11.69 -15.02 35.76
C LEU A 29 -11.57 -16.40 36.42
N ALA A 30 -12.60 -16.75 37.19
CA ALA A 30 -12.77 -18.14 37.62
C ALA A 30 -13.12 -19.04 36.42
N GLN A 31 -12.47 -20.19 36.30
CA GLN A 31 -12.65 -21.13 35.20
C GLN A 31 -14.14 -21.54 34.99
N PRO A 32 -14.96 -21.80 36.04
CA PRO A 32 -16.41 -22.04 35.83
C PRO A 32 -17.14 -20.88 35.21
N SER A 33 -16.79 -19.63 35.55
CA SER A 33 -17.37 -18.42 34.99
C SER A 33 -17.03 -18.30 33.51
N LEU A 34 -15.77 -18.47 33.13
CA LEU A 34 -15.36 -18.44 31.70
C LEU A 34 -16.04 -19.56 30.91
N THR A 35 -16.16 -20.75 31.46
CA THR A 35 -16.86 -21.87 30.82
C THR A 35 -18.35 -21.56 30.60
N ALA A 36 -19.02 -20.93 31.56
CA ALA A 36 -20.41 -20.52 31.42
C ALA A 36 -20.57 -19.42 30.37
N GLN A 37 -19.66 -18.45 30.33
CA GLN A 37 -19.68 -17.39 29.29
C GLN A 37 -19.46 -17.99 27.92
N LEU A 38 -18.48 -18.87 27.76
CA LEU A 38 -18.19 -19.50 26.46
C LEU A 38 -19.39 -20.32 25.95
N LYS A 39 -20.06 -21.08 26.83
CA LYS A 39 -21.29 -21.79 26.47
C LYS A 39 -22.42 -20.87 26.04
N ARG A 40 -22.52 -19.65 26.61
CA ARG A 40 -23.51 -18.65 26.15
C ARG A 40 -23.17 -18.10 24.78
N ILE A 41 -21.91 -17.82 24.51
CA ILE A 41 -21.42 -17.37 23.22
C ILE A 41 -21.71 -18.46 22.16
N GLU A 42 -21.33 -19.71 22.43
CA GLU A 42 -21.57 -20.86 21.56
C GLU A 42 -23.06 -21.03 21.23
N ARG A 43 -23.93 -20.89 22.22
CA ARG A 43 -25.40 -20.93 22.00
C ARG A 43 -25.90 -19.77 21.13
N SER A 44 -25.35 -18.56 21.30
CA SER A 44 -25.75 -17.41 20.49
C SER A 44 -25.27 -17.48 19.05
N LEU A 45 -24.21 -18.23 18.79
CA LEU A 45 -23.64 -18.44 17.46
C LEU A 45 -24.09 -19.76 16.79
N GLY A 46 -24.93 -20.54 17.47
CA GLY A 46 -25.55 -21.71 16.89
C GLY A 46 -24.74 -23.01 16.96
N GLY A 47 -23.57 -23.01 17.63
CA GLY A 47 -22.77 -24.22 17.75
C GLY A 47 -21.50 -24.06 18.59
N PRO A 48 -20.80 -25.18 18.87
CA PRO A 48 -19.56 -25.16 19.63
C PRO A 48 -18.45 -24.47 18.83
N LEU A 49 -17.70 -23.58 19.52
CA LEU A 49 -16.53 -22.91 18.96
C LEU A 49 -15.24 -23.67 19.21
N PHE A 50 -15.23 -24.55 20.20
CA PHE A 50 -14.04 -25.34 20.56
C PHE A 50 -14.41 -26.81 20.81
N GLU A 51 -13.58 -27.68 20.29
CA GLU A 51 -13.46 -29.09 20.73
C GLU A 51 -12.52 -29.15 21.92
N ARG A 52 -12.93 -29.85 22.98
CA ARG A 52 -12.18 -29.97 24.22
C ARG A 52 -11.81 -31.42 24.44
N ASP A 53 -10.54 -31.68 24.53
CA ASP A 53 -9.98 -32.98 24.83
C ASP A 53 -8.92 -32.89 25.93
N ARG A 54 -8.23 -34.01 26.19
CA ARG A 54 -7.12 -34.06 27.18
C ARG A 54 -5.93 -33.17 26.81
N ASN A 55 -5.85 -32.76 25.56
CA ASN A 55 -4.75 -31.94 25.01
C ASN A 55 -5.11 -30.45 25.00
N GLY A 56 -6.35 -30.07 25.36
CA GLY A 56 -6.75 -28.66 25.46
C GLY A 56 -8.05 -28.30 24.73
N ALA A 57 -8.10 -27.08 24.21
CA ALA A 57 -9.22 -26.53 23.45
C ALA A 57 -8.74 -26.15 22.04
N ARG A 58 -9.29 -26.79 21.03
CA ARG A 58 -8.99 -26.51 19.60
C ARG A 58 -10.22 -25.91 18.94
N PRO A 59 -10.05 -24.88 18.08
CA PRO A 59 -11.19 -24.30 17.38
C PRO A 59 -11.87 -25.33 16.47
N THR A 60 -13.21 -25.28 16.44
CA THR A 60 -14.01 -25.95 15.41
C THR A 60 -13.99 -25.13 14.11
N PRO A 61 -14.52 -25.62 12.96
CA PRO A 61 -14.69 -24.80 11.77
C PRO A 61 -15.47 -23.50 12.02
N LEU A 62 -16.51 -23.56 12.87
CA LEU A 62 -17.23 -22.36 13.32
C LEU A 62 -16.33 -21.45 14.16
N GLY A 63 -15.52 -22.02 15.05
CA GLY A 63 -14.53 -21.31 15.86
C GLY A 63 -13.51 -20.58 15.00
N GLU A 64 -12.95 -21.25 13.99
CA GLU A 64 -12.00 -20.64 13.06
C GLU A 64 -12.61 -19.46 12.29
N MET A 65 -13.84 -19.58 11.81
CA MET A 65 -14.57 -18.50 11.14
C MET A 65 -14.74 -17.29 12.09
N VAL A 66 -15.15 -17.53 13.33
CA VAL A 66 -15.32 -16.46 14.34
C VAL A 66 -13.98 -15.82 14.70
N LEU A 67 -12.92 -16.61 14.86
CA LEU A 67 -11.56 -16.11 15.11
C LEU A 67 -11.03 -15.27 13.96
N ALA A 68 -11.27 -15.67 12.71
CA ALA A 68 -10.89 -14.88 11.55
C ALA A 68 -11.56 -13.49 11.56
N ARG A 69 -12.85 -13.43 11.90
CA ARG A 69 -13.58 -12.15 12.06
C ARG A 69 -13.11 -11.35 13.27
N ALA A 70 -12.82 -12.00 14.39
CA ALA A 70 -12.30 -11.34 15.60
C ALA A 70 -10.92 -10.69 15.37
N ARG A 71 -10.06 -11.30 14.54
CA ARG A 71 -8.75 -10.74 14.14
C ARG A 71 -8.87 -9.41 13.39
N VAL A 72 -9.99 -9.18 12.71
CA VAL A 72 -10.27 -7.91 12.00
C VAL A 72 -10.98 -6.91 12.92
N LEU A 73 -12.03 -7.34 13.63
CA LEU A 73 -12.90 -6.45 14.38
C LEU A 73 -12.24 -5.89 15.65
N LEU A 74 -11.47 -6.70 16.38
CA LEU A 74 -10.87 -6.25 17.65
C LEU A 74 -9.81 -5.16 17.45
N PRO A 75 -8.89 -5.25 16.46
CA PRO A 75 -8.00 -4.13 16.14
C PRO A 75 -8.76 -2.89 15.67
N ALA A 76 -9.75 -3.02 14.80
CA ALA A 76 -10.53 -1.89 14.28
C ALA A 76 -11.23 -1.09 15.39
N VAL A 77 -11.80 -1.78 16.39
CA VAL A 77 -12.41 -1.10 17.55
C VAL A 77 -11.38 -0.44 18.43
N ARG A 78 -10.22 -1.07 18.62
CA ARG A 78 -9.13 -0.45 19.37
C ARG A 78 -8.63 0.82 18.68
N GLU A 79 -8.47 0.76 17.37
CA GLU A 79 -8.08 1.90 16.54
C GLU A 79 -9.11 3.03 16.63
N LEU A 80 -10.42 2.72 16.56
CA LEU A 80 -11.50 3.69 16.79
C LEU A 80 -11.40 4.37 18.17
N GLN A 81 -11.09 3.60 19.23
CA GLN A 81 -10.93 4.17 20.58
C GLN A 81 -9.70 5.09 20.65
N GLU A 82 -8.59 4.68 20.06
CA GLU A 82 -7.36 5.48 19.98
C GLU A 82 -7.59 6.76 19.15
N ASP A 83 -8.35 6.67 18.08
CA ASP A 83 -8.74 7.81 17.24
C ASP A 83 -9.68 8.77 17.98
N ALA A 84 -10.68 8.25 18.69
CA ALA A 84 -11.59 9.07 19.47
C ALA A 84 -10.87 9.82 20.60
N VAL A 85 -9.93 9.17 21.29
CA VAL A 85 -9.09 9.81 22.30
C VAL A 85 -8.20 10.87 21.68
N ARG A 86 -7.60 10.57 20.52
CA ARG A 86 -6.81 11.55 19.77
C ARG A 86 -7.67 12.75 19.34
N PHE A 87 -8.83 12.52 18.81
CA PHE A 87 -9.77 13.58 18.42
C PHE A 87 -10.20 14.46 19.60
N ALA A 88 -10.52 13.85 20.74
CA ALA A 88 -10.92 14.58 21.95
C ALA A 88 -9.79 15.42 22.57
N ASN A 89 -8.53 14.99 22.40
CA ASN A 89 -7.36 15.68 22.97
C ASN A 89 -6.72 16.68 22.02
N THR A 90 -7.27 16.90 20.81
CA THR A 90 -6.62 17.69 19.77
C THR A 90 -6.94 19.18 19.89
N SER A 91 -6.05 19.92 20.50
CA SER A 91 -5.80 21.32 20.13
C SER A 91 -4.91 21.32 18.87
N GLU A 92 -5.46 21.75 17.74
CA GLU A 92 -4.83 22.22 16.47
C GLU A 92 -3.75 21.35 15.77
N GLN A 93 -3.15 20.33 16.38
CA GLN A 93 -2.11 19.49 15.77
C GLN A 93 -2.59 18.06 15.55
N ILE A 94 -2.23 17.46 14.40
CA ILE A 94 -2.45 16.03 14.18
C ILE A 94 -1.55 15.24 15.14
N PRO A 95 -2.10 14.31 15.94
CA PRO A 95 -1.31 13.57 16.94
C PRO A 95 -0.34 12.55 16.33
N GLY A 96 -0.29 12.44 15.02
CA GLY A 96 0.57 11.57 14.21
C GLY A 96 0.04 11.46 12.80
N TYR A 97 0.83 10.87 11.90
CA TYR A 97 0.48 10.67 10.49
C TYR A 97 0.36 9.20 10.18
N ARG A 98 -0.79 8.77 9.62
CA ARG A 98 -1.02 7.42 9.12
C ARG A 98 -1.05 7.48 7.60
N LEU A 99 0.03 7.03 6.97
CA LEU A 99 0.23 7.12 5.53
C LEU A 99 0.00 5.77 4.87
N GLY A 100 -0.88 5.73 3.87
CA GLY A 100 -0.96 4.62 2.93
C GLY A 100 -0.19 4.94 1.65
N ALA A 101 0.49 3.97 1.06
CA ALA A 101 1.11 4.18 -0.24
C ALA A 101 1.03 2.94 -1.13
N THR A 102 0.80 3.14 -2.42
CA THR A 102 1.22 2.16 -3.43
C THR A 102 2.74 2.21 -3.54
N ASN A 103 3.34 1.13 -4.03
CA ASN A 103 4.80 1.06 -4.13
C ASN A 103 5.37 2.24 -4.92
N GLY A 104 6.40 2.91 -4.38
CA GLY A 104 6.99 4.07 -5.01
C GLY A 104 8.09 4.73 -4.18
N SER A 105 8.86 5.61 -4.81
CA SER A 105 10.06 6.26 -4.27
C SER A 105 9.79 7.43 -3.32
N ILE A 106 8.55 7.94 -3.28
CA ILE A 106 8.21 9.20 -2.57
C ILE A 106 7.96 8.96 -1.08
N LEU A 107 7.39 7.78 -0.71
CA LEU A 107 6.95 7.52 0.67
C LEU A 107 8.08 7.71 1.69
N GLY A 108 9.26 7.15 1.42
CA GLY A 108 10.40 7.25 2.35
C GLY A 108 10.80 8.70 2.63
N GLY A 109 10.95 9.50 1.58
CA GLY A 109 11.27 10.93 1.71
C GLY A 109 10.15 11.77 2.35
N LEU A 110 8.89 11.37 2.17
CA LEU A 110 7.76 12.00 2.85
C LEU A 110 7.80 11.70 4.36
N VAL A 111 8.03 10.45 4.75
CA VAL A 111 8.18 10.05 6.17
C VAL A 111 9.32 10.82 6.83
N GLU A 112 10.49 10.88 6.18
CA GLU A 112 11.66 11.62 6.67
C GLU A 112 11.31 13.09 7.00
N ARG A 113 10.65 13.78 6.06
CA ARG A 113 10.26 15.19 6.21
C ARG A 113 9.22 15.41 7.30
N LEU A 114 8.17 14.58 7.34
CA LEU A 114 7.13 14.71 8.37
C LEU A 114 7.68 14.44 9.77
N THR A 115 8.62 13.50 9.91
CA THR A 115 9.28 13.20 11.18
C THR A 115 10.21 14.35 11.60
N ALA A 116 10.93 14.96 10.64
CA ALA A 116 11.82 16.09 10.93
C ALA A 116 11.05 17.35 11.35
N ASP A 117 9.93 17.65 10.70
CA ASP A 117 9.14 18.86 10.98
C ASP A 117 8.25 18.72 12.21
N ASN A 118 7.94 17.48 12.61
CA ASN A 118 7.08 17.20 13.76
C ASN A 118 7.74 16.19 14.72
N PRO A 119 8.85 16.56 15.38
CA PRO A 119 9.50 15.67 16.34
C PRO A 119 8.53 15.34 17.49
N GLY A 120 8.24 14.06 17.66
CA GLY A 120 7.29 13.58 18.68
C GLY A 120 5.91 13.20 18.13
N SER A 121 5.57 13.52 16.89
CA SER A 121 4.38 12.99 16.22
C SER A 121 4.73 11.70 15.49
N PRO A 122 4.16 10.53 15.86
CA PRO A 122 4.48 9.28 15.21
C PRO A 122 4.01 9.28 13.75
N VAL A 123 4.84 8.71 12.87
CA VAL A 123 4.48 8.45 11.48
C VAL A 123 4.39 6.94 11.30
N THR A 124 3.22 6.45 10.89
CA THR A 124 3.01 5.05 10.55
C THR A 124 2.75 4.90 9.07
N THR A 125 3.18 3.78 8.49
CA THR A 125 3.03 3.53 7.05
C THR A 125 2.38 2.18 6.80
N ARG A 126 1.58 2.13 5.74
CA ARG A 126 1.01 0.92 5.18
C ARG A 126 1.20 0.92 3.67
N THR A 127 1.62 -0.20 3.10
CA THR A 127 1.72 -0.37 1.66
C THR A 127 0.67 -1.34 1.16
N SER A 128 0.13 -1.06 -0.02
CA SER A 128 -0.77 -1.95 -0.74
C SER A 128 -0.54 -1.80 -2.24
N TRP A 129 -0.81 -2.84 -3.01
CA TRP A 129 -0.82 -2.80 -4.47
C TRP A 129 -2.12 -2.19 -5.03
N SER A 130 -3.15 -2.06 -4.19
CA SER A 130 -4.47 -1.54 -4.56
C SER A 130 -4.65 -0.10 -4.08
N ALA A 131 -4.68 0.84 -5.01
CA ALA A 131 -5.05 2.23 -4.73
C ALA A 131 -6.48 2.34 -4.17
N ARG A 132 -7.37 1.44 -4.58
CA ARG A 132 -8.75 1.34 -4.07
C ARG A 132 -8.79 0.92 -2.60
N GLU A 133 -7.99 -0.07 -2.20
CA GLU A 133 -7.87 -0.47 -0.80
C GLU A 133 -7.42 0.72 0.07
N LEU A 134 -6.37 1.44 -0.34
CA LEU A 134 -5.88 2.60 0.39
C LEU A 134 -6.93 3.71 0.48
N THR A 135 -7.66 3.98 -0.60
CA THR A 135 -8.78 4.93 -0.61
C THR A 135 -9.85 4.52 0.40
N THR A 136 -10.24 3.24 0.41
CA THR A 136 -11.20 2.70 1.39
C THR A 136 -10.72 2.86 2.83
N MET A 137 -9.43 2.67 3.08
CA MET A 137 -8.85 2.86 4.40
C MET A 137 -8.85 4.33 4.84
N VAL A 138 -8.61 5.28 3.94
CA VAL A 138 -8.72 6.71 4.25
C VAL A 138 -10.17 7.08 4.53
N THR A 139 -11.13 6.63 3.73
CA THR A 139 -12.55 6.90 3.94
C THR A 139 -13.10 6.27 5.22
N ALA A 140 -12.51 5.16 5.67
CA ALA A 140 -12.82 4.52 6.94
C ALA A 140 -12.08 5.14 8.15
N GLY A 141 -11.25 6.17 7.95
CA GLY A 141 -10.47 6.80 9.02
C GLY A 141 -9.28 5.96 9.53
N LEU A 142 -8.92 4.88 8.86
CA LEU A 142 -7.78 4.02 9.20
C LEU A 142 -6.44 4.62 8.74
N LEU A 143 -6.47 5.47 7.73
CA LEU A 143 -5.35 6.25 7.23
C LEU A 143 -5.73 7.73 7.16
N ASP A 144 -4.76 8.61 7.28
CA ASP A 144 -4.94 10.06 7.11
C ASP A 144 -4.71 10.47 5.65
N PHE A 145 -3.73 9.84 5.01
CA PHE A 145 -3.35 10.12 3.63
C PHE A 145 -3.10 8.84 2.85
N ALA A 146 -3.43 8.88 1.56
CA ALA A 146 -3.06 7.86 0.58
C ALA A 146 -2.18 8.47 -0.52
N LEU A 147 -0.95 7.96 -0.68
CA LEU A 147 -0.07 8.28 -1.79
C LEU A 147 -0.21 7.19 -2.86
N VAL A 148 -0.91 7.50 -3.93
CA VAL A 148 -1.22 6.54 -4.99
C VAL A 148 -0.71 7.02 -6.34
N GLY A 149 -0.62 6.10 -7.29
CA GLY A 149 -0.30 6.43 -8.67
C GLY A 149 -1.43 6.10 -9.62
N THR A 150 -1.56 6.92 -10.67
CA THR A 150 -2.45 6.65 -11.81
C THR A 150 -1.69 6.80 -13.11
N CYS A 151 -2.08 6.04 -14.13
CA CYS A 151 -1.44 6.11 -15.43
C CYS A 151 -2.11 7.16 -16.33
N GLY A 152 -1.30 8.03 -16.92
CA GLY A 152 -1.81 9.09 -17.81
C GLY A 152 -2.83 9.99 -17.14
N ASP A 153 -3.95 10.22 -17.81
CA ASP A 153 -5.06 11.05 -17.32
C ASP A 153 -6.13 10.24 -16.58
N SER A 154 -5.86 8.97 -16.27
CA SER A 154 -6.81 8.14 -15.53
C SER A 154 -7.19 8.80 -14.20
N PRO A 155 -8.48 8.85 -13.85
CA PRO A 155 -8.90 9.44 -12.58
C PRO A 155 -8.37 8.62 -11.39
N PRO A 156 -8.24 9.23 -10.21
CA PRO A 156 -7.98 8.50 -8.99
C PRO A 156 -9.14 7.54 -8.69
N PRO A 157 -8.97 6.58 -7.75
CA PRO A 157 -10.06 5.70 -7.34
C PRO A 157 -11.30 6.51 -6.96
N PRO A 158 -12.49 6.13 -7.46
CA PRO A 158 -13.71 6.89 -7.24
C PRO A 158 -14.09 6.90 -5.75
N SER A 159 -14.38 8.10 -5.24
CA SER A 159 -14.89 8.31 -3.89
C SER A 159 -15.47 9.71 -3.77
N ASP A 160 -16.66 9.82 -3.19
CA ASP A 160 -17.35 11.10 -2.98
C ASP A 160 -16.79 11.88 -1.78
N THR A 161 -15.93 11.27 -0.97
CA THR A 161 -15.40 11.85 0.27
C THR A 161 -13.91 12.14 0.22
N MET A 162 -13.24 11.82 -0.89
CA MET A 162 -11.81 12.06 -1.05
C MET A 162 -11.53 13.35 -1.81
N SER A 163 -10.54 14.08 -1.32
CA SER A 163 -9.85 15.13 -2.07
C SER A 163 -8.48 14.63 -2.52
N TRP A 164 -8.03 15.08 -3.69
CA TRP A 164 -6.78 14.66 -4.29
C TRP A 164 -5.94 15.86 -4.71
N SER A 165 -4.63 15.76 -4.50
CA SER A 165 -3.65 16.72 -5.01
C SER A 165 -2.61 16.00 -5.84
N VAL A 166 -2.28 16.55 -7.01
CA VAL A 166 -1.18 16.06 -7.82
C VAL A 166 0.14 16.40 -7.12
N VAL A 167 0.99 15.40 -6.95
CA VAL A 167 2.35 15.55 -6.41
C VAL A 167 3.32 15.79 -7.55
N ALA A 168 3.29 14.93 -8.56
CA ALA A 168 4.12 15.03 -9.76
C ALA A 168 3.55 14.16 -10.88
N THR A 169 4.01 14.40 -12.11
CA THR A 169 3.78 13.53 -13.26
C THR A 169 5.12 13.14 -13.86
N ASP A 170 5.42 11.84 -13.88
CA ASP A 170 6.67 11.28 -14.37
C ASP A 170 6.48 10.45 -15.64
N PRO A 171 7.48 10.33 -16.51
CA PRO A 171 7.49 9.28 -17.52
C PRO A 171 7.68 7.93 -16.86
N VAL A 172 7.23 6.88 -17.53
CA VAL A 172 7.59 5.51 -17.19
C VAL A 172 8.79 5.12 -18.05
N PHE A 173 9.82 4.59 -17.40
CA PHE A 173 11.04 4.10 -18.04
C PHE A 173 11.02 2.57 -18.10
N VAL A 174 11.95 1.99 -18.85
CA VAL A 174 12.18 0.54 -18.86
C VAL A 174 13.48 0.21 -18.16
N LEU A 175 13.47 -0.87 -17.38
CA LEU A 175 14.61 -1.43 -16.69
C LEU A 175 15.15 -2.62 -17.49
N LEU A 176 16.44 -2.61 -17.77
CA LEU A 176 17.16 -3.64 -18.53
C LEU A 176 18.34 -4.14 -17.72
N ALA A 177 18.85 -5.33 -18.03
CA ALA A 177 20.17 -5.75 -17.60
C ALA A 177 21.25 -4.83 -18.20
N GLU A 178 22.33 -4.59 -17.46
CA GLU A 178 23.43 -3.74 -17.91
C GLU A 178 24.11 -4.26 -19.20
N ASN A 179 24.09 -5.58 -19.43
CA ASN A 179 24.61 -6.23 -20.62
C ASN A 179 23.59 -6.41 -21.76
N HIS A 180 22.38 -5.85 -21.60
CA HIS A 180 21.35 -5.92 -22.63
C HIS A 180 21.79 -5.21 -23.91
N PRO A 181 21.50 -5.72 -25.13
CA PRO A 181 21.91 -5.08 -26.39
C PRO A 181 21.51 -3.61 -26.52
N LEU A 182 20.36 -3.22 -25.94
CA LEU A 182 19.82 -1.87 -25.98
C LEU A 182 20.28 -0.98 -24.79
N ALA A 183 21.08 -1.49 -23.86
CA ALA A 183 21.47 -0.75 -22.64
C ALA A 183 22.36 0.47 -22.92
N GLY A 184 23.01 0.53 -24.09
CA GLY A 184 23.88 1.62 -24.52
C GLY A 184 23.18 2.78 -25.23
N GLU A 185 21.89 2.65 -25.52
CA GLU A 185 21.12 3.69 -26.20
C GLU A 185 20.81 4.88 -25.25
N ASN A 186 20.47 6.02 -25.84
CA ASN A 186 20.04 7.18 -25.06
C ASN A 186 18.57 7.11 -24.69
N GLU A 187 17.73 6.64 -25.59
CA GLU A 187 16.29 6.51 -25.49
C GLU A 187 15.85 5.33 -26.36
N LEU A 188 14.76 4.65 -26.02
CA LEU A 188 14.27 3.48 -26.74
C LEU A 188 12.86 3.74 -27.28
N GLU A 189 12.63 3.35 -28.52
CA GLU A 189 11.26 3.18 -29.02
C GLU A 189 10.63 1.96 -28.37
N LEU A 190 9.39 2.07 -27.91
CA LEU A 190 8.70 0.93 -27.25
C LEU A 190 8.63 -0.31 -28.17
N SER A 191 8.55 -0.11 -29.48
CA SER A 191 8.57 -1.17 -30.51
C SER A 191 9.86 -2.00 -30.54
N GLN A 192 11.01 -1.46 -30.12
CA GLN A 192 12.27 -2.21 -30.03
C GLN A 192 12.22 -3.32 -28.97
N LEU A 193 11.24 -3.24 -28.05
CA LEU A 193 11.03 -4.20 -26.97
C LEU A 193 9.91 -5.22 -27.30
N ALA A 194 9.47 -5.29 -28.56
CA ALA A 194 8.34 -6.12 -28.98
C ALA A 194 8.56 -7.63 -28.78
N ASP A 195 9.82 -8.06 -28.93
CA ASP A 195 10.21 -9.46 -28.77
C ASP A 195 10.70 -9.83 -27.37
N GLU A 196 10.81 -8.84 -26.48
CA GLU A 196 11.27 -9.05 -25.11
C GLU A 196 10.24 -9.77 -24.24
N GLN A 197 10.75 -10.52 -23.28
CA GLN A 197 9.96 -11.06 -22.19
C GLN A 197 9.75 -9.97 -21.14
N TRP A 198 8.51 -9.76 -20.72
CA TRP A 198 8.18 -8.75 -19.73
C TRP A 198 8.06 -9.35 -18.32
N ALA A 199 8.52 -8.61 -17.34
CA ALA A 199 8.17 -8.82 -15.94
C ALA A 199 7.26 -7.68 -15.46
N ALA A 200 6.35 -7.98 -14.55
CA ALA A 200 5.46 -6.99 -13.96
C ALA A 200 5.23 -7.32 -12.48
N VAL A 201 5.03 -6.27 -11.70
CA VAL A 201 4.58 -6.41 -10.32
C VAL A 201 3.06 -6.41 -10.31
N PRO A 202 2.40 -7.33 -9.57
CA PRO A 202 0.94 -7.35 -9.47
C PRO A 202 0.39 -6.00 -9.05
N GLY A 203 -0.71 -5.58 -9.63
CA GLY A 203 -1.37 -4.33 -9.25
C GLY A 203 -2.78 -4.27 -9.77
N GLU A 204 -3.69 -3.78 -8.94
CA GLU A 204 -5.02 -3.41 -9.38
C GLU A 204 -4.98 -1.98 -9.92
N GLY A 205 -5.36 -1.78 -11.18
CA GLY A 205 -5.54 -0.43 -11.69
C GLY A 205 -5.24 -0.25 -13.17
N CYS A 206 -5.21 1.00 -13.57
CA CYS A 206 -5.10 1.43 -14.96
C CYS A 206 -3.74 1.13 -15.62
N PHE A 207 -2.70 0.74 -14.87
CA PHE A 207 -1.35 0.63 -15.44
C PHE A 207 -1.25 -0.50 -16.48
N SER A 208 -1.77 -1.68 -16.18
CA SER A 208 -1.75 -2.81 -17.11
C SER A 208 -2.51 -2.48 -18.41
N ASP A 209 -3.67 -1.83 -18.30
CA ASP A 209 -4.46 -1.42 -19.47
C ASP A 209 -3.70 -0.38 -20.28
N CYS A 210 -3.11 0.63 -19.63
CA CYS A 210 -2.31 1.66 -20.31
C CYS A 210 -1.09 1.05 -21.02
N PHE A 211 -0.44 0.07 -20.39
CA PHE A 211 0.69 -0.63 -20.99
C PHE A 211 0.28 -1.40 -22.26
N VAL A 212 -0.80 -2.18 -22.19
CA VAL A 212 -1.31 -2.91 -23.36
C VAL A 212 -1.70 -1.94 -24.50
N VAL A 213 -2.34 -0.82 -24.18
CA VAL A 213 -2.67 0.21 -25.16
C VAL A 213 -1.43 0.86 -25.76
N ALA A 214 -0.40 1.14 -24.96
CA ALA A 214 0.85 1.71 -25.45
C ALA A 214 1.58 0.72 -26.38
N CYS A 215 1.66 -0.57 -26.03
CA CYS A 215 2.21 -1.62 -26.89
C CYS A 215 1.45 -1.75 -28.21
N ALA A 216 0.11 -1.74 -28.17
CA ALA A 216 -0.71 -1.81 -29.37
C ALA A 216 -0.46 -0.59 -30.31
N ARG A 217 -0.30 0.60 -29.75
CA ARG A 217 0.09 1.80 -30.51
C ARG A 217 1.49 1.71 -31.09
N ALA A 218 2.40 1.02 -30.42
CA ALA A 218 3.76 0.73 -30.90
C ALA A 218 3.80 -0.46 -31.90
N GLY A 219 2.65 -1.05 -32.23
CA GLY A 219 2.53 -2.10 -33.25
C GLY A 219 2.72 -3.53 -32.77
N PHE A 220 2.67 -3.80 -31.46
CA PHE A 220 2.84 -5.15 -30.92
C PHE A 220 1.91 -5.45 -29.73
N VAL A 221 1.84 -6.73 -29.38
CA VAL A 221 1.18 -7.21 -28.15
C VAL A 221 2.22 -7.98 -27.33
N PRO A 222 2.38 -7.70 -26.05
CA PRO A 222 3.32 -8.44 -25.18
C PRO A 222 3.01 -9.94 -25.22
N LYS A 223 4.01 -10.79 -25.50
CA LYS A 223 3.83 -12.24 -25.69
C LYS A 223 3.45 -12.94 -24.38
N SER A 224 4.13 -12.60 -23.31
CA SER A 224 3.87 -13.11 -21.96
C SER A 224 4.43 -12.14 -20.91
N ILE A 225 3.89 -12.21 -19.71
CA ILE A 225 4.31 -11.36 -18.59
C ILE A 225 4.56 -12.29 -17.39
N TYR A 226 5.77 -12.21 -16.82
CA TYR A 226 6.05 -12.80 -15.51
C TYR A 226 5.50 -11.87 -14.42
N GLU A 227 4.47 -12.27 -13.74
CA GLU A 227 3.88 -11.50 -12.64
C GLU A 227 4.44 -12.00 -11.31
N SER A 228 5.16 -11.15 -10.58
CA SER A 228 5.81 -11.50 -9.32
C SER A 228 6.08 -10.26 -8.44
N ASP A 229 6.64 -10.48 -7.25
CA ASP A 229 7.10 -9.40 -6.39
C ASP A 229 8.29 -8.62 -6.99
N VAL A 230 8.55 -7.41 -6.43
CA VAL A 230 9.61 -6.52 -6.94
C VAL A 230 10.98 -7.21 -6.96
N ALA A 231 11.34 -7.94 -5.91
CA ALA A 231 12.67 -8.55 -5.81
C ALA A 231 12.87 -9.63 -6.88
N THR A 232 11.85 -10.46 -7.11
CA THR A 232 11.85 -11.47 -8.18
C THR A 232 11.90 -10.82 -9.56
N CYS A 233 11.12 -9.77 -9.82
CA CYS A 233 11.16 -9.04 -11.09
C CYS A 233 12.56 -8.45 -11.35
N LEU A 234 13.18 -7.81 -10.36
CA LEU A 234 14.54 -7.25 -10.48
C LEU A 234 15.58 -8.34 -10.74
N HIS A 235 15.44 -9.51 -10.09
CA HIS A 235 16.31 -10.65 -10.36
C HIS A 235 16.18 -11.14 -11.81
N LEU A 236 14.95 -11.30 -12.31
CA LEU A 236 14.68 -11.75 -13.69
C LEU A 236 15.27 -10.77 -14.72
N VAL A 237 15.16 -9.46 -14.48
CA VAL A 237 15.80 -8.46 -15.32
C VAL A 237 17.33 -8.55 -15.23
N GLY A 238 17.89 -8.66 -14.02
CA GLY A 238 19.34 -8.70 -13.80
C GLY A 238 20.05 -9.91 -14.44
N VAL A 239 19.34 -11.04 -14.56
CA VAL A 239 19.88 -12.22 -15.27
C VAL A 239 19.59 -12.19 -16.79
N GLY A 240 19.00 -11.11 -17.30
CA GLY A 240 18.74 -10.91 -18.72
C GLY A 240 17.57 -11.72 -19.29
N ASN A 241 16.66 -12.20 -18.44
CA ASN A 241 15.52 -13.02 -18.85
C ASN A 241 14.24 -12.19 -19.11
N SER A 242 14.24 -10.92 -18.77
CA SER A 242 13.08 -10.04 -18.97
C SER A 242 13.45 -8.57 -18.92
N VAL A 243 12.49 -7.73 -19.32
CA VAL A 243 12.50 -6.27 -19.12
C VAL A 243 11.34 -5.88 -18.20
N LEU A 244 11.45 -4.73 -17.52
CA LEU A 244 10.45 -4.28 -16.55
C LEU A 244 10.19 -2.79 -16.72
N LEU A 245 8.92 -2.36 -16.73
CA LEU A 245 8.61 -0.95 -16.62
C LEU A 245 8.81 -0.47 -15.18
N CYS A 246 9.41 0.71 -15.03
CA CYS A 246 9.68 1.30 -13.73
C CYS A 246 9.37 2.80 -13.70
N GLN A 247 9.15 3.34 -12.51
CA GLN A 247 9.08 4.77 -12.31
C GLN A 247 10.45 5.40 -12.60
N ALA A 248 10.50 6.57 -13.25
CA ALA A 248 11.75 7.27 -13.57
C ALA A 248 12.59 7.64 -12.32
N THR A 249 11.94 7.70 -11.16
CA THR A 249 12.56 7.93 -9.84
C THR A 249 13.02 6.64 -9.15
N PHE A 250 12.97 5.49 -9.83
CA PHE A 250 13.40 4.21 -9.27
C PHE A 250 14.90 4.24 -8.92
N GLN A 251 15.26 3.67 -7.75
CA GLN A 251 16.64 3.58 -7.31
C GLN A 251 17.30 2.34 -7.93
N LEU A 252 18.23 2.56 -8.85
CA LEU A 252 18.94 1.48 -9.52
C LEU A 252 19.76 0.63 -8.55
N THR A 253 19.77 -0.67 -8.78
CA THR A 253 20.70 -1.62 -8.17
C THR A 253 21.78 -1.99 -9.19
N ALA A 254 22.93 -2.46 -8.71
CA ALA A 254 24.03 -2.89 -9.57
C ALA A 254 23.58 -3.94 -10.61
N GLY A 255 24.11 -3.85 -11.82
CA GLY A 255 23.79 -4.75 -12.92
C GLY A 255 22.54 -4.39 -13.72
N LEU A 256 21.86 -3.29 -13.37
CA LEU A 256 20.67 -2.80 -14.06
C LEU A 256 20.87 -1.41 -14.62
N VAL A 257 20.23 -1.14 -15.76
CA VAL A 257 20.14 0.20 -16.35
C VAL A 257 18.69 0.56 -16.59
N MET A 258 18.40 1.85 -16.48
CA MET A 258 17.06 2.41 -16.68
C MET A 258 17.08 3.28 -17.94
N MET A 259 16.18 3.01 -18.87
CA MET A 259 16.13 3.64 -20.19
C MET A 259 14.83 4.41 -20.37
N PRO A 260 14.89 5.69 -20.81
CA PRO A 260 13.71 6.42 -21.23
C PRO A 260 13.05 5.76 -22.44
N LEU A 261 11.72 5.90 -22.53
CA LEU A 261 10.96 5.52 -23.71
C LEU A 261 10.64 6.76 -24.54
N ALA A 262 10.96 6.72 -25.82
CA ALA A 262 10.77 7.81 -26.77
C ALA A 262 9.31 8.29 -26.80
N GLY A 263 9.15 9.62 -26.74
CA GLY A 263 7.84 10.26 -26.68
C GLY A 263 7.05 10.02 -25.39
N ALA A 264 7.65 9.39 -24.36
CA ALA A 264 7.01 9.08 -23.09
C ALA A 264 5.59 8.51 -23.25
N PRO A 265 5.44 7.34 -23.90
CA PRO A 265 4.13 6.76 -24.24
C PRO A 265 3.32 6.36 -23.00
N LEU A 266 3.99 6.23 -21.87
CA LEU A 266 3.41 5.95 -20.56
C LEU A 266 3.82 7.04 -19.57
N ARG A 267 2.83 7.54 -18.83
CA ARG A 267 3.02 8.57 -17.80
C ARG A 267 2.45 8.07 -16.49
N TRP A 268 3.16 8.37 -15.41
CA TRP A 268 2.73 8.03 -14.07
C TRP A 268 2.50 9.29 -13.26
N ARG A 269 1.26 9.47 -12.80
CA ARG A 269 0.88 10.62 -12.00
C ARG A 269 0.78 10.22 -10.54
N HIS A 270 1.58 10.84 -9.72
CA HIS A 270 1.55 10.67 -8.27
C HIS A 270 0.51 11.58 -7.65
N LEU A 271 -0.37 11.00 -6.84
CA LEU A 271 -1.49 11.68 -6.19
C LEU A 271 -1.40 11.48 -4.68
N LEU A 272 -1.63 12.55 -3.92
CA LEU A 272 -1.88 12.50 -2.50
C LEU A 272 -3.37 12.70 -2.25
N GLY A 273 -4.02 11.74 -1.58
CA GLY A 273 -5.44 11.76 -1.25
C GLY A 273 -5.68 11.81 0.24
N TRP A 274 -6.76 12.47 0.65
CA TRP A 274 -7.24 12.55 2.04
C TRP A 274 -8.75 12.69 2.07
N HIS A 275 -9.38 12.36 3.20
CA HIS A 275 -10.82 12.62 3.38
C HIS A 275 -11.05 14.12 3.58
N TYR A 276 -11.92 14.74 2.76
CA TYR A 276 -12.08 16.21 2.74
C TYR A 276 -12.60 16.79 4.07
N ASP A 277 -13.34 16.02 4.86
CA ASP A 277 -13.93 16.44 6.14
C ASP A 277 -13.18 15.85 7.35
N SER A 278 -11.90 15.52 7.19
CA SER A 278 -11.06 15.02 8.28
C SER A 278 -10.11 16.08 8.82
N ILE A 279 -9.53 15.80 9.99
CA ILE A 279 -8.45 16.65 10.54
C ILE A 279 -7.27 16.73 9.55
N ALA A 280 -7.01 15.65 8.81
CA ALA A 280 -5.96 15.59 7.80
C ALA A 280 -6.12 16.67 6.71
N ALA A 281 -7.37 17.07 6.38
CA ALA A 281 -7.62 18.11 5.39
C ALA A 281 -6.97 19.46 5.75
N ARG A 282 -6.83 19.77 7.04
CA ARG A 282 -6.23 21.04 7.51
C ARG A 282 -4.73 21.11 7.20
N VAL A 283 -4.03 19.99 7.27
CA VAL A 283 -2.58 19.90 7.03
C VAL A 283 -2.25 19.36 5.64
N ALA A 284 -3.25 18.97 4.85
CA ALA A 284 -3.05 18.42 3.52
C ALA A 284 -2.18 19.31 2.59
N PRO A 285 -2.29 20.65 2.60
CA PRO A 285 -1.41 21.48 1.80
C PRO A 285 0.06 21.34 2.18
N SER A 286 0.38 21.26 3.48
CA SER A 286 1.75 21.06 3.98
C SER A 286 2.26 19.66 3.63
N VAL A 287 1.46 18.61 3.84
CA VAL A 287 1.83 17.23 3.50
C VAL A 287 2.05 17.09 1.98
N ALA A 288 1.22 17.74 1.16
CA ALA A 288 1.42 17.79 -0.29
C ALA A 288 2.73 18.51 -0.68
N ALA A 289 3.09 19.60 0.00
CA ALA A 289 4.37 20.26 -0.22
C ALA A 289 5.55 19.35 0.15
N HIS A 290 5.49 18.62 1.26
CA HIS A 290 6.50 17.63 1.64
C HIS A 290 6.58 16.48 0.63
N ALA A 291 5.46 16.00 0.11
CA ALA A 291 5.43 14.95 -0.91
C ALA A 291 6.10 15.43 -2.22
N ARG A 292 5.84 16.66 -2.66
CA ARG A 292 6.51 17.27 -3.81
C ARG A 292 8.03 17.43 -3.58
N ALA A 293 8.42 17.86 -2.40
CA ALA A 293 9.84 17.99 -2.05
C ALA A 293 10.53 16.61 -1.94
N ALA A 294 9.83 15.59 -1.45
CA ALA A 294 10.31 14.21 -1.44
C ALA A 294 10.48 13.66 -2.87
N HIS A 295 9.53 13.97 -3.76
CA HIS A 295 9.64 13.64 -5.19
C HIS A 295 10.86 14.34 -5.83
N ALA A 296 11.04 15.65 -5.63
CA ALA A 296 12.18 16.39 -6.17
C ALA A 296 13.52 15.79 -5.71
N ASN A 297 13.60 15.35 -4.45
CA ASN A 297 14.78 14.61 -3.95
C ASN A 297 14.95 13.24 -4.63
N ALA A 298 13.86 12.53 -4.92
CA ALA A 298 13.95 11.26 -5.65
C ALA A 298 14.44 11.49 -7.10
N VAL A 299 13.97 12.56 -7.76
CA VAL A 299 14.49 12.97 -9.08
C VAL A 299 15.98 13.24 -9.03
N SER A 300 16.47 14.04 -8.07
CA SER A 300 17.91 14.38 -7.96
C SER A 300 18.81 13.17 -7.72
N ARG A 301 18.28 12.09 -7.14
CA ARG A 301 19.00 10.80 -6.95
C ARG A 301 19.00 9.92 -8.21
N SER A 302 18.12 10.18 -9.17
CA SER A 302 18.03 9.47 -10.45
C SER A 302 18.68 10.31 -11.54
N ARG A 303 20.02 10.16 -11.70
CA ARG A 303 20.78 10.96 -12.67
C ARG A 303 20.19 10.87 -14.08
N ARG A 304 19.85 9.67 -14.54
CA ARG A 304 19.25 9.46 -15.87
C ARG A 304 17.95 10.25 -16.04
N TYR A 305 17.10 10.28 -15.02
CA TYR A 305 15.85 11.05 -15.07
C TYR A 305 16.11 12.56 -14.99
N ALA A 306 17.01 13.01 -14.13
CA ALA A 306 17.36 14.42 -14.04
C ALA A 306 17.93 14.96 -15.37
N ASP A 307 18.79 14.19 -16.03
CA ASP A 307 19.33 14.54 -17.35
C ASP A 307 18.23 14.56 -18.44
N TRP A 308 17.30 13.59 -18.39
CA TRP A 308 16.18 13.53 -19.33
C TRP A 308 15.22 14.72 -19.19
N LEU A 309 14.98 15.21 -17.96
CA LEU A 309 14.13 16.37 -17.68
C LEU A 309 14.63 17.67 -18.31
N ILE A 310 15.92 17.81 -18.58
CA ILE A 310 16.48 19.00 -19.24
C ILE A 310 15.79 19.23 -20.60
N ASN A 311 15.53 18.15 -21.33
CA ASN A 311 14.87 18.20 -22.63
C ASN A 311 13.34 18.01 -22.55
N ASN A 312 12.81 17.69 -21.37
CA ASN A 312 11.40 17.37 -21.14
C ASN A 312 10.82 18.10 -19.90
N PRO A 313 10.90 19.46 -19.85
CA PRO A 313 10.63 20.24 -18.64
C PRO A 313 9.16 20.24 -18.18
N HIS A 314 8.26 19.69 -18.97
CA HIS A 314 6.83 19.53 -18.63
C HIS A 314 6.53 18.30 -17.75
N PHE A 315 7.55 17.47 -17.51
CA PHE A 315 7.49 16.38 -16.53
C PHE A 315 8.10 16.79 -15.19
N GLY A 316 7.89 15.99 -14.15
CA GLY A 316 8.49 16.21 -12.83
C GLY A 316 7.88 17.38 -12.03
N THR A 317 7.03 18.19 -12.64
CA THR A 317 6.37 19.33 -12.02
C THR A 317 4.86 19.14 -11.92
N VAL A 318 4.23 19.91 -11.04
CA VAL A 318 2.77 20.07 -11.01
C VAL A 318 2.43 21.17 -12.01
N PRO A 319 1.48 20.96 -12.95
CA PRO A 319 1.00 22.00 -13.83
C PRO A 319 0.32 23.15 -13.06
#